data_80f2945e9b2d6429876ea35e95d42252
#
_entry.id   80f2945e9b2d6429876ea35e95d42252
#
_cell.length_a   1.000
_cell.length_b   1.000
_cell.length_c   1.000
_cell.angle_alpha   90.00
_cell.angle_beta   90.00
_cell.angle_gamma   90.00
#
_symmetry.space_group_name_H-M   'P 1'
#
loop_
_entity.id
_entity.type
_entity.pdbx_description
1 polymer ?
#
loop_
_entity_poly.entity_id
_entity_poly.type
_entity_poly.pdbx_seq_one_letter_code
_entity_poly.pdbx_strand_id
1 'polypeptide(L)'
;MNRNNIIGLFARFINVFYRVKKQHWIFGADNGLTYREGSKYLLEYMVTNHPEYHCCFITQRHEVYEELVKKGIPCKMNNTYGAIKEIARAECVIFTHTRGDIHYAYKKQGRRYIYLVHGMPLKRAKKALSKETMRILKGQKKASWLKKQRMKLANWLTTGHNAKDIEFVSVTSDFLVKYMRLQYSENVGIKTIGMPRNDALFQSERMKNEKWVKGIDGKFVITYMPTHRKYGAGVITPTPFANRPDVQNWLEDNGVVLLMKNHPTMLNRVHNTQSYSSIIDITKMSLDPQVCIYHSDVLVTDFSSVWMDYLLLRRPIVFYIYDDFETEDVGTYYDIREDPPGLFCYNEDDFFQLIKQIKNDYDKFRPSDRIIHKYHKFIDGNSCERYFQAITTPDNYT
;
A
#
# COMPACT_ATOMS: atom_id res chain seq x y z
N MET A 1 16.38 11.92 -28.62
CA MET A 1 15.38 11.01 -28.03
C MET A 1 15.90 10.56 -26.69
N ASN A 2 15.10 10.56 -25.61
CA ASN A 2 15.54 10.12 -24.28
C ASN A 2 15.79 8.59 -24.32
N ARG A 3 16.80 8.08 -23.57
CA ARG A 3 17.17 6.65 -23.46
C ARG A 3 15.94 5.75 -23.26
N ASN A 4 15.01 6.16 -22.40
CA ASN A 4 13.78 5.41 -22.14
C ASN A 4 12.86 5.29 -23.38
N ASN A 5 12.86 6.26 -24.27
CA ASN A 5 12.08 6.21 -25.50
C ASN A 5 12.68 5.20 -26.50
N ILE A 6 14.01 5.11 -26.58
CA ILE A 6 14.70 4.11 -27.41
C ILE A 6 14.38 2.71 -26.91
N ILE A 7 14.50 2.49 -25.59
CA ILE A 7 14.17 1.20 -24.97
C ILE A 7 12.69 0.86 -25.21
N GLY A 8 11.78 1.85 -25.11
CA GLY A 8 10.36 1.64 -25.38
C GLY A 8 10.05 1.20 -26.81
N LEU A 9 10.71 1.78 -27.81
CA LEU A 9 10.59 1.34 -29.20
C LEU A 9 11.10 -0.09 -29.40
N PHE A 10 12.27 -0.39 -28.83
CA PHE A 10 12.82 -1.73 -28.84
C PHE A 10 11.90 -2.74 -28.15
N ALA A 11 11.38 -2.40 -26.99
CA ALA A 11 10.44 -3.25 -26.26
C ALA A 11 9.13 -3.51 -27.04
N ARG A 12 8.64 -2.51 -27.79
CA ARG A 12 7.49 -2.71 -28.70
C ARG A 12 7.81 -3.68 -29.81
N PHE A 13 8.98 -3.53 -30.44
CA PHE A 13 9.45 -4.45 -31.46
C PHE A 13 9.52 -5.89 -30.90
N ILE A 14 10.21 -6.07 -29.79
CA ILE A 14 10.32 -7.37 -29.12
C ILE A 14 8.93 -7.95 -28.79
N ASN A 15 8.00 -7.12 -28.29
CA ASN A 15 6.65 -7.57 -27.95
C ASN A 15 5.86 -8.17 -29.12
N VAL A 16 6.16 -7.79 -30.35
CA VAL A 16 5.52 -8.37 -31.54
C VAL A 16 5.97 -9.82 -31.77
N PHE A 17 7.24 -10.12 -31.58
CA PHE A 17 7.84 -11.43 -31.89
C PHE A 17 7.57 -12.49 -30.83
N TYR A 18 7.40 -12.11 -29.56
CA TYR A 18 7.14 -13.08 -28.50
C TYR A 18 5.64 -13.32 -28.34
N ARG A 19 5.22 -14.56 -28.30
CA ARG A 19 3.84 -14.94 -27.93
C ARG A 19 3.67 -14.96 -26.41
N VAL A 20 2.46 -14.67 -25.94
CA VAL A 20 2.07 -14.87 -24.55
C VAL A 20 2.18 -16.34 -24.20
N LYS A 21 2.79 -16.66 -23.08
CA LYS A 21 2.93 -18.01 -22.54
C LYS A 21 1.96 -18.18 -21.38
N LYS A 22 1.25 -19.29 -21.35
CA LYS A 22 0.43 -19.69 -20.21
C LYS A 22 1.29 -19.86 -18.96
N GLN A 23 0.71 -19.64 -17.80
CA GLN A 23 1.39 -19.77 -16.49
C GLN A 23 2.65 -18.87 -16.36
N HIS A 24 2.72 -17.77 -17.10
CA HIS A 24 3.84 -16.84 -17.07
C HIS A 24 3.35 -15.50 -16.48
N TRP A 25 3.67 -15.25 -15.20
CA TRP A 25 3.20 -14.10 -14.45
C TRP A 25 4.35 -13.17 -14.08
N ILE A 26 4.16 -11.87 -14.26
CA ILE A 26 5.11 -10.85 -13.85
C ILE A 26 4.50 -9.93 -12.79
N PHE A 27 5.33 -9.53 -11.85
CA PHE A 27 4.96 -8.75 -10.68
C PHE A 27 5.74 -7.45 -10.62
N GLY A 28 5.10 -6.39 -10.10
CA GLY A 28 5.74 -5.11 -9.83
C GLY A 28 5.01 -4.36 -8.73
N ALA A 29 5.72 -3.44 -8.08
CA ALA A 29 5.16 -2.59 -7.05
C ALA A 29 5.83 -1.21 -7.05
N ASP A 30 5.11 -0.17 -6.62
CA ASP A 30 5.63 1.15 -6.33
C ASP A 30 6.54 1.71 -7.45
N ASN A 31 6.04 1.71 -8.68
CA ASN A 31 6.79 2.10 -9.88
C ASN A 31 8.11 1.31 -10.08
N GLY A 32 8.18 0.08 -9.61
CA GLY A 32 9.37 -0.77 -9.65
C GLY A 32 10.45 -0.40 -8.64
N LEU A 33 10.14 0.44 -7.64
CA LEU A 33 11.12 0.98 -6.70
C LEU A 33 11.29 0.15 -5.43
N THR A 34 10.27 -0.66 -5.07
CA THR A 34 10.30 -1.43 -3.81
C THR A 34 9.71 -2.82 -4.02
N TYR A 35 10.14 -3.77 -3.18
CA TYR A 35 9.57 -5.10 -3.06
C TYR A 35 8.70 -5.17 -1.81
N ARG A 36 7.42 -4.87 -1.96
CA ARG A 36 6.45 -4.83 -0.86
C ARG A 36 5.01 -4.90 -1.38
N GLU A 37 4.06 -4.73 -0.50
CA GLU A 37 2.62 -4.73 -0.77
C GLU A 37 2.14 -6.09 -1.30
N GLY A 38 0.91 -6.12 -1.85
CA GLY A 38 0.30 -7.33 -2.37
C GLY A 38 1.17 -8.12 -3.35
N SER A 39 1.98 -7.44 -4.18
CA SER A 39 2.87 -8.11 -5.15
C SER A 39 3.96 -8.96 -4.50
N LYS A 40 4.55 -8.51 -3.37
CA LYS A 40 5.52 -9.30 -2.61
C LYS A 40 4.89 -10.60 -2.13
N TYR A 41 3.80 -10.47 -1.41
CA TYR A 41 3.17 -11.60 -0.72
C TYR A 41 2.56 -12.62 -1.69
N LEU A 42 1.91 -12.14 -2.76
CA LEU A 42 1.38 -13.05 -3.79
C LEU A 42 2.49 -13.73 -4.58
N LEU A 43 3.59 -13.03 -4.91
CA LEU A 43 4.73 -13.67 -5.58
C LEU A 43 5.38 -14.75 -4.72
N GLU A 44 5.65 -14.46 -3.45
CA GLU A 44 6.23 -15.44 -2.52
C GLU A 44 5.32 -16.65 -2.34
N TYR A 45 3.99 -16.43 -2.24
CA TYR A 45 3.00 -17.49 -2.23
C TYR A 45 3.07 -18.35 -3.51
N MET A 46 3.10 -17.72 -4.69
CA MET A 46 3.18 -18.43 -5.99
C MET A 46 4.46 -19.26 -6.12
N VAL A 47 5.60 -18.69 -5.76
CA VAL A 47 6.89 -19.40 -5.85
C VAL A 47 6.92 -20.62 -4.93
N THR A 48 6.26 -20.55 -3.79
CA THR A 48 6.26 -21.64 -2.80
C THR A 48 5.22 -22.72 -3.11
N ASN A 49 4.00 -22.31 -3.49
CA ASN A 49 2.87 -23.24 -3.58
C ASN A 49 2.52 -23.65 -5.03
N HIS A 50 2.99 -22.89 -6.02
CA HIS A 50 2.69 -23.11 -7.45
C HIS A 50 3.97 -23.02 -8.30
N PRO A 51 4.98 -23.88 -8.05
CA PRO A 51 6.26 -23.85 -8.76
C PRO A 51 6.13 -24.15 -10.27
N GLU A 52 5.00 -24.69 -10.72
CA GLU A 52 4.68 -24.90 -12.13
C GLU A 52 4.42 -23.57 -12.88
N TYR A 53 4.17 -22.47 -12.15
CA TYR A 53 4.02 -21.13 -12.72
C TYR A 53 5.38 -20.43 -12.79
N HIS A 54 5.69 -19.86 -13.94
CA HIS A 54 6.86 -19.03 -14.10
C HIS A 54 6.55 -17.60 -13.59
N CYS A 55 7.00 -17.26 -12.40
CA CYS A 55 6.79 -15.97 -11.77
C CYS A 55 8.08 -15.15 -11.76
N CYS A 56 8.01 -13.84 -12.03
CA CYS A 56 9.18 -12.96 -12.03
C CYS A 56 8.83 -11.54 -11.57
N PHE A 57 9.60 -10.99 -10.62
CA PHE A 57 9.48 -9.60 -10.19
C PHE A 57 10.29 -8.67 -11.07
N ILE A 58 9.72 -7.53 -11.45
CA ILE A 58 10.39 -6.50 -12.26
C ILE A 58 10.68 -5.29 -11.38
N THR A 59 11.97 -4.95 -11.23
CA THR A 59 12.39 -3.80 -10.41
C THR A 59 13.25 -2.82 -11.21
N GLN A 60 13.25 -1.56 -10.79
CA GLN A 60 14.15 -0.52 -11.32
C GLN A 60 15.36 -0.27 -10.41
N ARG A 61 15.35 -0.81 -9.19
CA ARG A 61 16.37 -0.58 -8.17
C ARG A 61 17.32 -1.75 -8.03
N HIS A 62 18.61 -1.44 -8.09
CA HIS A 62 19.67 -2.45 -8.01
C HIS A 62 19.67 -3.12 -6.61
N GLU A 63 19.44 -2.34 -5.56
CA GLU A 63 19.42 -2.85 -4.20
C GLU A 63 18.28 -3.87 -3.99
N VAL A 64 17.10 -3.61 -4.58
CA VAL A 64 15.97 -4.54 -4.57
C VAL A 64 16.30 -5.80 -5.37
N TYR A 65 16.93 -5.64 -6.53
CA TYR A 65 17.36 -6.79 -7.35
C TYR A 65 18.34 -7.69 -6.59
N GLU A 66 19.37 -7.11 -5.97
CA GLU A 66 20.36 -7.88 -5.18
C GLU A 66 19.72 -8.58 -3.97
N GLU A 67 18.82 -7.91 -3.27
CA GLU A 67 18.06 -8.51 -2.17
C GLU A 67 17.26 -9.73 -2.63
N LEU A 68 16.54 -9.62 -3.74
CA LEU A 68 15.72 -10.70 -4.26
C LEU A 68 16.56 -11.88 -4.77
N VAL A 69 17.68 -11.60 -5.42
CA VAL A 69 18.65 -12.65 -5.85
C VAL A 69 19.17 -13.41 -4.63
N LYS A 70 19.56 -12.71 -3.55
CA LYS A 70 20.02 -13.35 -2.30
C LYS A 70 18.94 -14.23 -1.65
N LYS A 71 17.67 -13.85 -1.78
CA LYS A 71 16.52 -14.61 -1.28
C LYS A 71 16.07 -15.74 -2.22
N GLY A 72 16.71 -15.92 -3.38
CA GLY A 72 16.30 -16.89 -4.39
C GLY A 72 14.97 -16.57 -5.07
N ILE A 73 14.48 -15.32 -4.98
CA ILE A 73 13.23 -14.89 -5.59
C ILE A 73 13.49 -14.49 -7.05
N PRO A 74 12.77 -15.07 -8.03
CA PRO A 74 12.95 -14.75 -9.44
C PRO A 74 12.69 -13.26 -9.72
N CYS A 75 13.69 -12.56 -10.26
CA CYS A 75 13.57 -11.13 -10.54
C CYS A 75 14.42 -10.72 -11.76
N LYS A 76 14.08 -9.59 -12.35
CA LYS A 76 14.82 -8.94 -13.43
C LYS A 76 14.87 -7.43 -13.23
N MET A 77 16.02 -6.86 -13.60
CA MET A 77 16.15 -5.41 -13.70
C MET A 77 15.37 -4.88 -14.90
N ASN A 78 14.46 -3.94 -14.66
CA ASN A 78 13.76 -3.23 -15.72
C ASN A 78 14.76 -2.61 -16.73
N ASN A 79 14.33 -2.35 -17.94
CA ASN A 79 15.17 -1.83 -19.03
C ASN A 79 16.29 -2.78 -19.52
N THR A 80 16.33 -4.03 -19.10
CA THR A 80 17.21 -5.07 -19.65
C THR A 80 16.47 -5.90 -20.70
N TYR A 81 17.21 -6.49 -21.62
CA TYR A 81 16.64 -7.41 -22.62
C TYR A 81 15.89 -8.58 -21.94
N GLY A 82 16.49 -9.13 -20.86
CA GLY A 82 15.88 -10.21 -20.10
C GLY A 82 14.51 -9.82 -19.53
N ALA A 83 14.39 -8.63 -18.90
CA ALA A 83 13.10 -8.14 -18.40
C ALA A 83 12.08 -7.91 -19.53
N ILE A 84 12.50 -7.27 -20.64
CA ILE A 84 11.62 -7.03 -21.79
C ILE A 84 11.09 -8.33 -22.37
N LYS A 85 11.93 -9.37 -22.45
CA LYS A 85 11.55 -10.72 -22.90
C LYS A 85 10.54 -11.38 -21.96
N GLU A 86 10.79 -11.31 -20.62
CA GLU A 86 9.83 -11.82 -19.62
C GLU A 86 8.48 -11.11 -19.73
N ILE A 87 8.50 -9.77 -19.78
CA ILE A 87 7.28 -8.97 -19.93
C ILE A 87 6.56 -9.27 -21.25
N ALA A 88 7.30 -9.45 -22.37
CA ALA A 88 6.69 -9.75 -23.65
C ALA A 88 5.95 -11.10 -23.68
N ARG A 89 6.36 -12.06 -22.84
CA ARG A 89 5.77 -13.40 -22.71
C ARG A 89 4.67 -13.49 -21.66
N ALA A 90 4.53 -12.51 -20.78
CA ALA A 90 3.64 -12.59 -19.65
C ALA A 90 2.16 -12.76 -20.05
N GLU A 91 1.52 -13.75 -19.47
CA GLU A 91 0.07 -13.94 -19.45
C GLU A 91 -0.59 -12.98 -18.46
N CYS A 92 -0.08 -12.93 -17.22
CA CYS A 92 -0.57 -12.00 -16.20
C CYS A 92 0.47 -10.94 -15.86
N VAL A 93 0.00 -9.70 -15.79
CA VAL A 93 0.75 -8.51 -15.33
C VAL A 93 0.10 -8.07 -14.04
N ILE A 94 0.80 -8.23 -12.92
CA ILE A 94 0.29 -8.04 -11.57
C ILE A 94 1.00 -6.85 -10.92
N PHE A 95 0.26 -5.85 -10.47
CA PHE A 95 0.82 -4.60 -9.95
C PHE A 95 -0.03 -3.99 -8.84
N THR A 96 0.54 -3.07 -8.03
CA THR A 96 -0.09 -2.58 -6.80
C THR A 96 -0.41 -1.08 -6.77
N HIS A 97 0.39 -0.24 -7.44
CA HIS A 97 0.22 1.22 -7.36
C HIS A 97 -0.24 1.82 -8.68
N THR A 98 0.53 1.63 -9.70
CA THR A 98 0.26 2.21 -11.01
C THR A 98 0.69 1.28 -12.13
N ARG A 99 0.22 1.60 -13.33
CA ARG A 99 0.70 0.94 -14.55
C ARG A 99 2.21 1.11 -14.79
N GLY A 100 2.85 2.06 -14.09
CA GLY A 100 4.29 2.28 -14.10
C GLY A 100 5.07 1.31 -13.22
N ASP A 101 4.41 0.47 -12.43
CA ASP A 101 5.07 -0.56 -11.62
C ASP A 101 5.82 -1.55 -12.50
N ILE A 102 5.29 -1.79 -13.71
CA ILE A 102 5.92 -2.62 -14.74
C ILE A 102 5.87 -1.87 -16.07
N HIS A 103 7.02 -1.36 -16.54
CA HIS A 103 7.14 -0.75 -17.85
C HIS A 103 7.05 -1.79 -18.97
N TYR A 104 6.66 -1.35 -20.16
CA TYR A 104 6.62 -2.16 -21.40
C TYR A 104 5.61 -3.30 -21.41
N ALA A 105 4.71 -3.37 -20.43
CA ALA A 105 3.61 -4.34 -20.41
C ALA A 105 2.48 -3.89 -21.35
N TYR A 106 2.75 -3.90 -22.65
CA TYR A 106 1.80 -3.45 -23.67
C TYR A 106 0.60 -4.38 -23.79
N LYS A 107 -0.55 -3.81 -24.16
CA LYS A 107 -1.75 -4.60 -24.46
C LYS A 107 -1.46 -5.61 -25.57
N LYS A 108 -1.89 -6.86 -25.33
CA LYS A 108 -1.67 -8.00 -26.20
C LYS A 108 -2.75 -9.05 -26.02
N GLN A 109 -3.10 -9.76 -27.07
CA GLN A 109 -4.05 -10.86 -26.99
C GLN A 109 -3.56 -11.93 -26.00
N GLY A 110 -4.45 -12.39 -25.12
CA GLY A 110 -4.15 -13.38 -24.09
C GLY A 110 -3.42 -12.83 -22.88
N ARG A 111 -3.14 -11.51 -22.81
CA ARG A 111 -2.54 -10.87 -21.64
C ARG A 111 -3.61 -10.26 -20.75
N ARG A 112 -3.49 -10.51 -19.46
CA ARG A 112 -4.39 -10.06 -18.40
C ARG A 112 -3.69 -9.10 -17.46
N TYR A 113 -4.41 -8.14 -16.89
CA TYR A 113 -3.90 -7.12 -16.00
C TYR A 113 -4.64 -7.19 -14.67
N ILE A 114 -3.92 -7.54 -13.62
CA ILE A 114 -4.47 -7.69 -12.27
C ILE A 114 -3.93 -6.57 -11.38
N TYR A 115 -4.81 -5.80 -10.82
CA TYR A 115 -4.44 -4.71 -9.94
C TYR A 115 -4.76 -5.05 -8.49
N LEU A 116 -3.70 -5.25 -7.69
CA LEU A 116 -3.81 -5.71 -6.30
C LEU A 116 -4.25 -4.63 -5.33
N VAL A 117 -4.41 -3.40 -5.78
CA VAL A 117 -4.65 -2.20 -4.99
C VAL A 117 -3.66 -2.05 -3.81
N HIS A 118 -3.43 -0.85 -3.32
CA HIS A 118 -2.52 -0.60 -2.20
C HIS A 118 -3.26 -0.13 -0.93
N GLY A 119 -4.59 -0.10 -0.95
CA GLY A 119 -5.44 0.26 0.19
C GLY A 119 -6.91 0.19 -0.16
N MET A 120 -7.72 0.00 0.86
CA MET A 120 -9.18 -0.04 0.74
C MET A 120 -9.76 1.37 0.59
N PRO A 121 -10.94 1.50 -0.05
CA PRO A 121 -11.55 2.79 -0.33
C PRO A 121 -12.06 3.45 0.96
N LEU A 122 -11.32 4.42 1.46
CA LEU A 122 -11.74 5.34 2.52
C LEU A 122 -11.83 6.76 1.97
N LYS A 123 -10.74 7.29 1.43
CA LYS A 123 -10.69 8.62 0.81
C LYS A 123 -11.30 8.60 -0.59
N ARG A 124 -12.03 9.67 -0.93
CA ARG A 124 -12.62 9.80 -2.27
C ARG A 124 -11.51 9.88 -3.32
N ALA A 125 -11.62 9.05 -4.34
CA ALA A 125 -10.71 9.14 -5.48
C ALA A 125 -11.01 10.42 -6.29
N LYS A 126 -9.99 10.98 -6.94
CA LYS A 126 -10.13 12.20 -7.79
C LYS A 126 -11.30 12.13 -8.78
N LYS A 127 -11.65 10.95 -9.27
CA LYS A 127 -12.75 10.72 -10.20
C LYS A 127 -14.12 10.94 -9.55
N ALA A 128 -14.23 10.76 -8.22
CA ALA A 128 -15.47 10.96 -7.46
C ALA A 128 -15.59 12.38 -6.88
N LEU A 129 -14.62 13.26 -7.16
CA LEU A 129 -14.64 14.63 -6.68
C LEU A 129 -15.60 15.49 -7.52
N SER A 130 -16.22 16.49 -6.89
CA SER A 130 -17.05 17.46 -7.58
C SER A 130 -16.27 18.18 -8.70
N LYS A 131 -16.99 18.68 -9.72
CA LYS A 131 -16.37 19.47 -10.81
C LYS A 131 -15.63 20.69 -10.25
N GLU A 132 -16.09 21.25 -9.17
CA GLU A 132 -15.52 22.43 -8.49
C GLU A 132 -14.21 22.09 -7.77
N THR A 133 -14.18 21.03 -6.95
CA THR A 133 -12.97 20.52 -6.32
C THR A 133 -11.91 20.15 -7.38
N MET A 134 -12.35 19.53 -8.49
CA MET A 134 -11.45 19.23 -9.62
C MET A 134 -10.92 20.50 -10.31
N ARG A 135 -11.68 21.61 -10.30
CA ARG A 135 -11.26 22.90 -10.87
C ARG A 135 -10.22 23.57 -9.99
N ILE A 136 -10.40 23.54 -8.67
CA ILE A 136 -9.43 24.03 -7.68
C ILE A 136 -8.12 23.23 -7.77
N LEU A 137 -8.19 21.90 -7.79
CA LEU A 137 -7.02 21.02 -7.94
C LEU A 137 -6.33 21.16 -9.30
N LYS A 138 -7.04 21.53 -10.37
CA LYS A 138 -6.48 21.80 -11.70
C LYS A 138 -5.92 23.20 -11.86
N GLY A 139 -6.25 24.15 -10.98
CA GLY A 139 -5.75 25.53 -11.01
C GLY A 139 -4.24 25.68 -10.86
N GLN A 140 -3.57 24.61 -10.44
CA GLN A 140 -2.12 24.55 -10.34
C GLN A 140 -1.48 24.09 -11.66
N LYS A 141 -0.97 25.05 -12.44
CA LYS A 141 -0.10 24.92 -13.63
C LYS A 141 -0.69 24.10 -14.80
N LYS A 142 -1.29 24.78 -15.74
CA LYS A 142 -1.55 24.22 -17.08
C LYS A 142 -0.21 23.82 -17.72
N ALA A 143 0.05 22.54 -17.82
CA ALA A 143 1.20 22.05 -18.60
C ALA A 143 1.04 22.50 -20.05
N SER A 144 2.10 23.04 -20.66
CA SER A 144 2.09 23.46 -22.07
C SER A 144 1.66 22.31 -22.98
N TRP A 145 1.08 22.61 -24.14
CA TRP A 145 0.63 21.61 -25.11
C TRP A 145 1.75 20.65 -25.48
N LEU A 146 2.98 21.15 -25.73
CA LEU A 146 4.17 20.35 -26.01
C LEU A 146 4.50 19.36 -24.88
N LYS A 147 4.39 19.78 -23.61
CA LYS A 147 4.60 18.92 -22.45
C LYS A 147 3.56 17.80 -22.39
N LYS A 148 2.29 18.11 -22.72
CA LYS A 148 1.22 17.09 -22.80
C LYS A 148 1.46 16.07 -23.90
N GLN A 149 1.92 16.48 -25.08
CA GLN A 149 2.23 15.57 -26.19
C GLN A 149 3.44 14.67 -25.87
N ARG A 150 4.50 15.24 -25.27
CA ARG A 150 5.65 14.47 -24.80
C ARG A 150 5.24 13.43 -23.74
N MET A 151 4.36 13.79 -22.81
CA MET A 151 3.83 12.85 -21.81
C MET A 151 2.99 11.73 -22.44
N LYS A 152 2.15 12.05 -23.44
CA LYS A 152 1.38 11.04 -24.17
C LYS A 152 2.29 10.06 -24.90
N LEU A 153 3.31 10.55 -25.58
CA LEU A 153 4.30 9.72 -26.28
C LEU A 153 5.07 8.86 -25.29
N ALA A 154 5.56 9.43 -24.20
CA ALA A 154 6.27 8.69 -23.16
C ALA A 154 5.38 7.58 -22.57
N ASN A 155 4.13 7.88 -22.24
CA ASN A 155 3.18 6.88 -21.74
C ASN A 155 2.88 5.79 -22.77
N TRP A 156 2.74 6.15 -24.05
CA TRP A 156 2.54 5.18 -25.11
C TRP A 156 3.76 4.27 -25.25
N LEU A 157 4.97 4.80 -25.14
CA LEU A 157 6.22 4.03 -25.23
C LEU A 157 6.47 3.16 -23.99
N THR A 158 6.05 3.54 -22.81
CA THR A 158 6.42 2.86 -21.56
C THR A 158 5.32 1.98 -20.98
N THR A 159 4.05 2.39 -21.09
CA THR A 159 2.95 1.71 -20.38
C THR A 159 2.09 0.88 -21.33
N GLY A 160 1.56 1.49 -22.39
CA GLY A 160 0.86 0.79 -23.49
C GLY A 160 -0.47 0.11 -23.16
N HIS A 161 -0.97 0.15 -21.92
CA HIS A 161 -2.28 -0.35 -21.50
C HIS A 161 -3.03 0.71 -20.68
N ASN A 162 -4.33 0.54 -20.49
CA ASN A 162 -5.21 1.49 -19.83
C ASN A 162 -5.80 0.93 -18.53
N ALA A 163 -6.31 1.80 -17.68
CA ALA A 163 -7.04 1.38 -16.48
C ALA A 163 -8.28 0.53 -16.81
N LYS A 164 -8.84 0.68 -18.01
CA LYS A 164 -9.95 -0.15 -18.51
C LYS A 164 -9.56 -1.57 -18.89
N ASP A 165 -8.26 -1.84 -19.03
CA ASP A 165 -7.74 -3.17 -19.34
C ASP A 165 -7.53 -4.02 -18.07
N ILE A 166 -7.72 -3.44 -16.87
CA ILE A 166 -7.71 -4.16 -15.59
C ILE A 166 -8.89 -5.11 -15.56
N GLU A 167 -8.63 -6.37 -15.29
CA GLU A 167 -9.66 -7.40 -15.25
C GLU A 167 -10.51 -7.29 -14.00
N PHE A 168 -9.88 -7.25 -12.84
CA PHE A 168 -10.55 -7.01 -11.57
C PHE A 168 -9.66 -6.30 -10.55
N VAL A 169 -10.30 -5.79 -9.51
CA VAL A 169 -9.71 -5.32 -8.26
C VAL A 169 -10.37 -6.03 -7.09
N SER A 170 -9.70 -6.08 -5.96
CA SER A 170 -10.26 -6.70 -4.76
C SER A 170 -10.71 -5.69 -3.71
N VAL A 171 -11.60 -6.15 -2.87
CA VAL A 171 -11.96 -5.55 -1.58
C VAL A 171 -11.91 -6.59 -0.48
N THR A 172 -11.81 -6.13 0.76
CA THR A 172 -11.74 -7.02 1.93
C THR A 172 -13.13 -7.40 2.45
N SER A 173 -14.17 -6.64 2.12
CA SER A 173 -15.55 -6.95 2.51
C SER A 173 -16.58 -6.46 1.48
N ASP A 174 -17.79 -7.02 1.53
CA ASP A 174 -18.89 -6.64 0.67
C ASP A 174 -19.37 -5.19 0.94
N PHE A 175 -19.20 -4.68 2.16
CA PHE A 175 -19.45 -3.28 2.51
C PHE A 175 -18.65 -2.30 1.63
N LEU A 176 -17.45 -2.66 1.23
CA LEU A 176 -16.53 -1.81 0.46
C LEU A 176 -16.77 -1.85 -1.06
N VAL A 177 -17.54 -2.81 -1.56
CA VAL A 177 -17.79 -2.98 -3.00
C VAL A 177 -18.36 -1.72 -3.65
N LYS A 178 -19.40 -1.12 -3.03
CA LYS A 178 -20.04 0.09 -3.55
C LYS A 178 -19.08 1.29 -3.69
N TYR A 179 -18.15 1.44 -2.75
CA TYR A 179 -17.16 2.52 -2.77
C TYR A 179 -16.02 2.26 -3.75
N MET A 180 -15.62 1.00 -3.90
CA MET A 180 -14.65 0.60 -4.92
C MET A 180 -15.25 0.81 -6.33
N ARG A 181 -16.54 0.53 -6.53
CA ARG A 181 -17.24 0.76 -7.82
C ARG A 181 -17.19 2.21 -8.26
N LEU A 182 -17.20 3.18 -7.34
CA LEU A 182 -17.07 4.60 -7.67
C LEU A 182 -15.69 4.96 -8.28
N GLN A 183 -14.67 4.12 -8.08
CA GLN A 183 -13.31 4.36 -8.55
C GLN A 183 -13.03 3.72 -9.91
N TYR A 184 -13.74 2.65 -10.27
CA TYR A 184 -13.50 1.86 -11.47
C TYR A 184 -14.70 1.88 -12.42
N SER A 185 -14.43 1.62 -13.71
CA SER A 185 -15.47 1.48 -14.73
C SER A 185 -16.17 0.13 -14.58
N GLU A 186 -17.39 0.01 -15.13
CA GLU A 186 -18.24 -1.19 -15.00
C GLU A 186 -17.60 -2.48 -15.52
N ASN A 187 -16.74 -2.36 -16.53
CA ASN A 187 -16.02 -3.50 -17.08
C ASN A 187 -14.90 -4.06 -16.20
N VAL A 188 -14.54 -3.39 -15.09
CA VAL A 188 -13.56 -3.90 -14.12
C VAL A 188 -14.31 -4.69 -13.05
N GLY A 189 -13.99 -5.96 -12.90
CA GLY A 189 -14.54 -6.80 -11.82
C GLY A 189 -14.18 -6.25 -10.44
N ILE A 190 -15.04 -6.43 -9.46
CA ILE A 190 -14.73 -6.18 -8.05
C ILE A 190 -15.01 -7.48 -7.31
N LYS A 191 -13.96 -8.04 -6.69
CA LYS A 191 -14.05 -9.32 -6.01
C LYS A 191 -13.78 -9.15 -4.51
N THR A 192 -14.65 -9.71 -3.66
CA THR A 192 -14.43 -9.73 -2.21
C THR A 192 -13.57 -10.94 -1.84
N ILE A 193 -12.24 -10.79 -1.96
CA ILE A 193 -11.28 -11.89 -1.78
C ILE A 193 -10.13 -11.55 -0.82
N GLY A 194 -10.17 -10.38 -0.20
CA GLY A 194 -9.13 -9.92 0.71
C GLY A 194 -7.96 -9.23 0.00
N MET A 195 -6.84 -9.10 0.71
CA MET A 195 -5.60 -8.52 0.20
C MET A 195 -4.43 -9.46 0.48
N PRO A 196 -3.59 -9.82 -0.51
CA PRO A 196 -2.47 -10.75 -0.33
C PRO A 196 -1.53 -10.39 0.80
N ARG A 197 -1.26 -9.10 1.02
CA ARG A 197 -0.37 -8.64 2.11
C ARG A 197 -0.90 -8.97 3.50
N ASN A 198 -2.21 -9.08 3.65
CA ASN A 198 -2.84 -9.34 4.94
C ASN A 198 -2.62 -10.78 5.42
N ASP A 199 -2.32 -11.71 4.52
CA ASP A 199 -2.02 -13.10 4.89
C ASP A 199 -0.80 -13.20 5.80
N ALA A 200 0.16 -12.28 5.66
CA ALA A 200 1.33 -12.21 6.52
C ALA A 200 0.98 -12.02 8.00
N LEU A 201 -0.11 -11.31 8.31
CA LEU A 201 -0.53 -11.04 9.70
C LEU A 201 -0.95 -12.31 10.44
N PHE A 202 -1.24 -13.40 9.72
CA PHE A 202 -1.55 -14.72 10.27
C PHE A 202 -0.35 -15.65 10.34
N GLN A 203 0.83 -15.23 9.86
CA GLN A 203 2.07 -16.01 9.80
C GLN A 203 3.04 -15.55 10.90
N SER A 204 2.75 -15.87 12.17
CA SER A 204 3.48 -15.36 13.33
C SER A 204 4.98 -15.63 13.28
N GLU A 205 5.41 -16.85 12.92
CA GLU A 205 6.83 -17.21 12.84
C GLU A 205 7.57 -16.41 11.74
N ARG A 206 6.91 -16.20 10.60
CA ARG A 206 7.44 -15.34 9.56
C ARG A 206 7.63 -13.92 10.04
N MET A 207 6.59 -13.33 10.65
CA MET A 207 6.59 -11.93 11.06
C MET A 207 7.60 -11.66 12.19
N LYS A 208 7.82 -12.60 13.11
CA LYS A 208 8.87 -12.49 14.14
C LYS A 208 10.28 -12.48 13.55
N ASN A 209 10.49 -13.17 12.42
CA ASN A 209 11.81 -13.28 11.78
C ASN A 209 12.10 -12.13 10.79
N GLU A 210 11.12 -11.26 10.50
CA GLU A 210 11.35 -10.08 9.66
C GLU A 210 12.19 -9.02 10.41
N LYS A 211 12.91 -8.22 9.64
CA LYS A 211 13.71 -7.11 10.19
C LYS A 211 12.84 -6.15 10.98
N TRP A 212 13.16 -5.93 12.24
CA TRP A 212 12.44 -5.04 13.14
C TRP A 212 13.37 -4.03 13.82
N VAL A 213 12.79 -3.11 14.59
CA VAL A 213 13.51 -2.11 15.38
C VAL A 213 14.24 -2.79 16.53
N LYS A 214 15.52 -2.53 16.69
CA LYS A 214 16.33 -3.10 17.78
C LYS A 214 16.18 -2.30 19.07
N GLY A 215 16.33 -2.98 20.21
CA GLY A 215 16.37 -2.34 21.53
C GLY A 215 15.03 -1.92 22.11
N ILE A 216 13.92 -2.42 21.52
CA ILE A 216 12.57 -2.18 22.04
C ILE A 216 11.87 -3.50 22.45
N ASP A 217 12.63 -4.56 22.56
CA ASP A 217 12.10 -5.87 22.96
C ASP A 217 11.44 -5.78 24.35
N GLY A 218 10.25 -6.35 24.49
CA GLY A 218 9.46 -6.29 25.72
C GLY A 218 8.82 -4.93 26.05
N LYS A 219 9.01 -3.92 25.21
CA LYS A 219 8.33 -2.63 25.35
C LYS A 219 6.89 -2.70 24.81
N PHE A 220 6.02 -1.84 25.34
CA PHE A 220 4.69 -1.61 24.77
C PHE A 220 4.81 -0.66 23.56
N VAL A 221 4.52 -1.19 22.39
CA VAL A 221 4.81 -0.50 21.11
C VAL A 221 3.57 0.17 20.55
N ILE A 222 3.63 1.48 20.39
CA ILE A 222 2.64 2.30 19.69
C ILE A 222 3.23 2.71 18.36
N THR A 223 2.57 2.41 17.24
CA THR A 223 3.03 2.87 15.92
C THR A 223 2.10 3.93 15.36
N TYR A 224 2.62 5.13 15.11
CA TYR A 224 1.91 6.23 14.47
C TYR A 224 2.19 6.24 12.97
N MET A 225 1.13 5.99 12.19
CA MET A 225 1.16 5.92 10.72
C MET A 225 0.16 6.90 10.10
N PRO A 226 0.48 8.21 10.07
CA PRO A 226 -0.43 9.22 9.56
C PRO A 226 -0.55 9.19 8.04
N THR A 227 -1.66 9.75 7.55
CA THR A 227 -1.87 10.01 6.13
C THR A 227 -0.86 11.03 5.60
N HIS A 228 -0.34 10.76 4.41
CA HIS A 228 0.47 11.73 3.69
C HIS A 228 -0.31 13.02 3.39
N ARG A 229 0.20 14.16 3.85
CA ARG A 229 -0.31 15.49 3.54
C ARG A 229 0.29 15.98 2.23
N LYS A 230 -0.54 16.11 1.20
CA LYS A 230 -0.12 16.38 -0.18
C LYS A 230 -0.06 17.87 -0.52
N TYR A 231 -0.76 18.69 0.21
CA TYR A 231 -1.04 20.07 -0.15
C TYR A 231 -0.62 21.06 0.92
N GLY A 232 -0.04 22.17 0.47
CA GLY A 232 0.48 23.26 1.28
C GLY A 232 1.99 23.17 1.47
N ALA A 233 2.71 24.19 1.00
CA ALA A 233 4.11 24.38 1.38
C ALA A 233 4.15 24.57 2.90
N GLY A 234 4.68 23.59 3.62
CA GLY A 234 4.94 23.71 5.06
C GLY A 234 4.07 22.88 6.01
N VAL A 235 3.09 22.09 5.54
CA VAL A 235 2.37 21.18 6.45
C VAL A 235 3.27 19.99 6.77
N ILE A 236 3.89 20.05 7.93
CA ILE A 236 4.69 18.98 8.52
C ILE A 236 3.74 18.15 9.38
N THR A 237 3.74 16.81 9.21
CA THR A 237 3.09 15.94 10.17
C THR A 237 3.72 16.15 11.53
N PRO A 238 2.99 16.58 12.58
CA PRO A 238 3.57 16.81 13.89
C PRO A 238 4.12 15.50 14.44
N THR A 239 5.26 15.60 15.16
CA THR A 239 5.72 14.53 16.04
C THR A 239 4.96 14.67 17.34
N PRO A 240 4.01 13.77 17.66
CA PRO A 240 3.28 13.85 18.91
C PRO A 240 4.24 13.87 20.10
N PHE A 241 3.96 14.72 21.09
CA PHE A 241 4.72 14.86 22.33
C PHE A 241 6.16 15.36 22.19
N ALA A 242 6.56 15.91 21.03
CA ALA A 242 7.91 16.41 20.81
C ALA A 242 8.32 17.50 21.83
N ASN A 243 7.36 18.30 22.30
CA ASN A 243 7.55 19.38 23.27
C ASN A 243 6.91 19.07 24.64
N ARG A 244 6.77 17.78 24.99
CA ARG A 244 6.10 17.31 26.22
C ARG A 244 7.05 16.41 27.03
N PRO A 245 8.02 17.00 27.77
CA PRO A 245 8.94 16.24 28.61
C PRO A 245 8.23 15.35 29.64
N ASP A 246 7.10 15.83 30.18
CA ASP A 246 6.25 15.09 31.10
C ASP A 246 5.74 13.77 30.50
N VAL A 247 5.28 13.83 29.25
CA VAL A 247 4.81 12.63 28.53
C VAL A 247 5.96 11.70 28.17
N GLN A 248 7.08 12.26 27.71
CA GLN A 248 8.27 11.49 27.35
C GLN A 248 8.82 10.70 28.55
N ASN A 249 8.95 11.34 29.71
CA ASN A 249 9.35 10.66 30.95
C ASN A 249 8.35 9.54 31.32
N TRP A 250 7.05 9.81 31.21
CA TRP A 250 6.05 8.80 31.48
C TRP A 250 6.16 7.59 30.53
N LEU A 251 6.37 7.82 29.23
CA LEU A 251 6.58 6.76 28.24
C LEU A 251 7.78 5.89 28.64
N GLU A 252 8.90 6.51 29.02
CA GLU A 252 10.12 5.81 29.40
C GLU A 252 9.92 4.98 30.67
N ASP A 253 9.37 5.59 31.73
CA ASP A 253 9.12 4.96 33.03
C ASP A 253 8.14 3.77 32.92
N ASN A 254 7.22 3.84 31.96
CA ASN A 254 6.22 2.78 31.74
C ASN A 254 6.60 1.78 30.63
N GLY A 255 7.82 1.84 30.11
CA GLY A 255 8.29 0.93 29.05
C GLY A 255 7.47 1.05 27.75
N VAL A 256 6.98 2.22 27.42
CA VAL A 256 6.22 2.52 26.18
C VAL A 256 7.14 3.14 25.15
N VAL A 257 7.01 2.73 23.89
CA VAL A 257 7.72 3.33 22.75
C VAL A 257 6.72 3.77 21.68
N LEU A 258 6.84 5.02 21.24
CA LEU A 258 6.12 5.57 20.10
C LEU A 258 7.00 5.52 18.86
N LEU A 259 6.65 4.68 17.90
CA LEU A 259 7.31 4.60 16.61
C LEU A 259 6.58 5.48 15.60
N MET A 260 7.32 6.38 14.96
CA MET A 260 6.78 7.25 13.91
C MET A 260 7.15 6.71 12.54
N LYS A 261 6.14 6.35 11.73
CA LYS A 261 6.33 5.90 10.35
C LYS A 261 5.56 6.80 9.40
N ASN A 262 6.21 7.87 8.96
CA ASN A 262 5.67 8.75 7.94
C ASN A 262 5.71 8.11 6.56
N HIS A 263 4.94 8.66 5.62
CA HIS A 263 4.97 8.20 4.23
C HIS A 263 6.35 8.49 3.60
N PRO A 264 6.93 7.59 2.79
CA PRO A 264 8.27 7.76 2.20
C PRO A 264 8.46 9.07 1.41
N THR A 265 7.43 9.65 0.84
CA THR A 265 7.50 10.95 0.15
C THR A 265 7.79 12.12 1.08
N MET A 266 7.70 11.93 2.40
CA MET A 266 8.01 12.94 3.42
C MET A 266 9.47 12.93 3.85
N LEU A 267 10.31 11.98 3.43
CA LEU A 267 11.71 11.82 3.83
C LEU A 267 12.56 13.09 3.72
N ASN A 268 12.27 13.94 2.73
CA ASN A 268 12.99 15.21 2.52
C ASN A 268 12.41 16.40 3.32
N ARG A 269 11.36 16.18 4.11
CA ARG A 269 10.64 17.22 4.86
C ARG A 269 10.66 17.00 6.37
N VAL A 270 11.22 15.87 6.81
CA VAL A 270 11.42 15.59 8.24
C VAL A 270 12.61 16.41 8.71
N HIS A 271 12.35 17.55 9.31
CA HIS A 271 13.37 18.32 10.04
C HIS A 271 13.73 17.54 11.31
N ASN A 272 15.02 17.61 11.66
CA ASN A 272 15.65 17.04 12.85
C ASN A 272 14.66 16.88 14.02
N THR A 273 14.06 15.72 14.13
CA THR A 273 13.43 15.31 15.38
C THR A 273 14.56 15.02 16.35
N GLN A 274 14.62 15.74 17.46
CA GLN A 274 15.45 15.34 18.59
C GLN A 274 15.14 13.85 18.85
N SER A 275 16.19 13.02 18.90
CA SER A 275 16.04 11.60 19.24
C SER A 275 15.68 11.51 20.71
N TYR A 276 14.42 11.23 20.98
CA TYR A 276 13.97 10.86 22.32
C TYR A 276 14.07 9.34 22.46
N SER A 277 14.44 8.85 23.63
CA SER A 277 14.59 7.41 23.88
C SER A 277 13.30 6.62 23.63
N SER A 278 12.15 7.27 23.85
CA SER A 278 10.81 6.66 23.75
C SER A 278 10.01 7.08 22.50
N ILE A 279 10.54 7.98 21.65
CA ILE A 279 9.90 8.41 20.39
C ILE A 279 10.92 8.24 19.26
N ILE A 280 10.68 7.23 18.40
CA ILE A 280 11.65 6.82 17.39
C ILE A 280 11.05 7.00 15.98
N ASP A 281 11.70 7.78 15.12
CA ASP A 281 11.33 7.88 13.71
C ASP A 281 11.92 6.73 12.89
N ILE A 282 11.05 5.83 12.47
CA ILE A 282 11.41 4.66 11.65
C ILE A 282 11.16 4.87 10.15
N THR A 283 10.81 6.08 9.73
CA THR A 283 10.46 6.39 8.33
C THR A 283 11.57 6.00 7.35
N LYS A 284 12.83 6.24 7.73
CA LYS A 284 14.02 5.92 6.90
C LYS A 284 14.44 4.44 6.93
N MET A 285 13.90 3.66 7.84
CA MET A 285 14.33 2.25 8.02
C MET A 285 13.81 1.30 6.92
N SER A 286 12.98 1.79 5.99
CA SER A 286 12.40 1.01 4.89
C SER A 286 11.68 -0.28 5.32
N LEU A 287 11.14 -0.30 6.54
CA LEU A 287 10.39 -1.43 7.08
C LEU A 287 9.08 -1.63 6.30
N ASP A 288 8.73 -2.90 6.08
CA ASP A 288 7.44 -3.26 5.50
C ASP A 288 6.30 -2.78 6.43
N PRO A 289 5.26 -2.10 5.91
CA PRO A 289 4.13 -1.67 6.73
C PRO A 289 3.47 -2.81 7.51
N GLN A 290 3.38 -4.02 6.93
CA GLN A 290 2.79 -5.17 7.61
C GLN A 290 3.62 -5.62 8.82
N VAL A 291 4.95 -5.54 8.72
CA VAL A 291 5.83 -5.80 9.86
C VAL A 291 5.61 -4.74 10.95
N CYS A 292 5.50 -3.47 10.57
CA CYS A 292 5.26 -2.40 11.53
C CYS A 292 3.95 -2.61 12.31
N ILE A 293 2.85 -2.88 11.63
CA ILE A 293 1.56 -3.09 12.31
C ILE A 293 1.54 -4.41 13.09
N TYR A 294 2.20 -5.46 12.63
CA TYR A 294 2.25 -6.73 13.34
C TYR A 294 2.91 -6.60 14.72
N HIS A 295 4.01 -5.86 14.82
CA HIS A 295 4.75 -5.65 16.06
C HIS A 295 4.20 -4.52 16.95
N SER A 296 3.15 -3.84 16.52
CA SER A 296 2.52 -2.76 17.30
C SER A 296 1.46 -3.31 18.23
N ASP A 297 1.46 -2.87 19.49
CA ASP A 297 0.36 -3.11 20.44
C ASP A 297 -0.81 -2.17 20.16
N VAL A 298 -0.54 -0.93 19.74
CA VAL A 298 -1.55 0.07 19.37
C VAL A 298 -1.18 0.71 18.04
N LEU A 299 -2.13 0.79 17.12
CA LEU A 299 -2.00 1.62 15.94
C LEU A 299 -2.59 3.00 16.21
N VAL A 300 -1.79 4.04 15.94
CA VAL A 300 -2.28 5.42 15.87
C VAL A 300 -2.23 5.88 14.42
N THR A 301 -3.33 6.40 13.93
CA THR A 301 -3.44 6.86 12.54
C THR A 301 -4.48 7.99 12.44
N ASP A 302 -4.83 8.37 11.23
CA ASP A 302 -5.90 9.33 10.92
C ASP A 302 -6.80 8.76 9.82
N PHE A 303 -6.81 9.35 8.63
CA PHE A 303 -7.57 8.88 7.46
C PHE A 303 -6.79 7.89 6.56
N SER A 304 -5.76 7.24 7.07
CA SER A 304 -5.03 6.19 6.35
C SER A 304 -5.78 4.86 6.43
N SER A 305 -5.91 4.15 5.30
CA SER A 305 -6.59 2.84 5.26
C SER A 305 -5.83 1.71 5.97
N VAL A 306 -4.65 1.97 6.53
CA VAL A 306 -3.84 0.97 7.26
C VAL A 306 -4.57 0.38 8.47
N TRP A 307 -5.48 1.15 9.08
CA TRP A 307 -6.27 0.65 10.20
C TRP A 307 -7.18 -0.54 9.82
N MET A 308 -7.59 -0.62 8.55
CA MET A 308 -8.38 -1.78 8.11
C MET A 308 -7.55 -3.05 8.17
N ASP A 309 -6.29 -3.02 7.71
CA ASP A 309 -5.39 -4.18 7.84
C ASP A 309 -5.16 -4.51 9.32
N TYR A 310 -5.01 -3.49 10.17
CA TYR A 310 -4.75 -3.66 11.60
C TYR A 310 -5.91 -4.29 12.38
N LEU A 311 -7.16 -4.12 11.92
CA LEU A 311 -8.33 -4.79 12.50
C LEU A 311 -8.16 -6.32 12.60
N LEU A 312 -7.43 -6.93 11.65
CA LEU A 312 -7.15 -8.37 11.65
C LEU A 312 -6.33 -8.83 12.85
N LEU A 313 -5.58 -7.93 13.48
CA LEU A 313 -4.81 -8.21 14.70
C LEU A 313 -5.64 -8.10 15.97
N ARG A 314 -6.87 -7.59 15.90
CA ARG A 314 -7.78 -7.43 17.06
C ARG A 314 -7.16 -6.59 18.18
N ARG A 315 -6.40 -5.55 17.83
CA ARG A 315 -5.69 -4.66 18.75
C ARG A 315 -6.25 -3.26 18.72
N PRO A 316 -6.08 -2.46 19.79
CA PRO A 316 -6.61 -1.10 19.87
C PRO A 316 -6.12 -0.18 18.75
N ILE A 317 -7.04 0.66 18.24
CA ILE A 317 -6.76 1.68 17.22
C ILE A 317 -7.13 3.04 17.81
N VAL A 318 -6.23 4.01 17.62
CA VAL A 318 -6.47 5.42 17.98
C VAL A 318 -6.42 6.26 16.71
N PHE A 319 -7.47 7.03 16.47
CA PHE A 319 -7.55 8.01 15.41
C PHE A 319 -7.16 9.38 15.97
N TYR A 320 -5.94 9.83 15.67
CA TYR A 320 -5.45 11.14 16.08
C TYR A 320 -5.69 12.15 14.95
N ILE A 321 -6.78 12.91 15.08
CA ILE A 321 -7.26 13.87 14.09
C ILE A 321 -6.86 15.28 14.56
N TYR A 322 -5.64 15.70 14.22
CA TYR A 322 -5.05 16.97 14.67
C TYR A 322 -5.29 18.14 13.72
N ASP A 323 -5.92 17.90 12.58
CA ASP A 323 -6.18 18.91 11.54
C ASP A 323 -7.50 18.65 10.80
N ASP A 324 -7.96 19.64 10.05
CA ASP A 324 -9.18 19.60 9.24
C ASP A 324 -8.98 18.95 7.86
N PHE A 325 -8.05 18.01 7.74
CA PHE A 325 -7.69 17.36 6.46
C PHE A 325 -8.90 16.82 5.68
N GLU A 326 -9.94 16.40 6.39
CA GLU A 326 -11.15 15.86 5.78
C GLU A 326 -11.94 16.93 5.02
N THR A 327 -11.91 18.19 5.50
CA THR A 327 -12.65 19.31 4.92
C THR A 327 -11.88 19.99 3.79
N GLU A 328 -10.54 19.96 3.83
CA GLU A 328 -9.71 20.76 2.92
C GLU A 328 -9.47 20.12 1.55
N ASP A 329 -9.31 18.78 1.46
CA ASP A 329 -8.78 18.19 0.24
C ASP A 329 -9.69 17.23 -0.54
N VAL A 330 -10.26 16.22 0.06
CA VAL A 330 -10.88 15.14 -0.72
C VAL A 330 -12.10 14.52 -0.06
N GLY A 331 -12.22 14.62 1.26
CA GLY A 331 -13.25 13.95 2.04
C GLY A 331 -13.15 12.41 1.98
N THR A 332 -14.00 11.76 2.73
CA THR A 332 -14.11 10.30 2.78
C THR A 332 -15.38 9.81 2.09
N TYR A 333 -15.41 8.55 1.69
CA TYR A 333 -16.62 7.92 1.14
C TYR A 333 -17.69 7.69 2.19
N TYR A 334 -17.30 7.50 3.43
CA TYR A 334 -18.15 7.27 4.61
C TYR A 334 -17.46 7.80 5.86
N ASP A 335 -18.25 8.22 6.82
CA ASP A 335 -17.72 8.70 8.09
C ASP A 335 -17.44 7.51 9.04
N ILE A 336 -16.18 7.35 9.41
CA ILE A 336 -15.75 6.30 10.34
C ILE A 336 -16.16 6.58 11.79
N ARG A 337 -16.61 7.80 12.09
CA ARG A 337 -17.11 8.19 13.43
C ARG A 337 -18.53 7.71 13.69
N GLU A 338 -19.33 7.47 12.63
CA GLU A 338 -20.69 6.91 12.77
C GLU A 338 -20.69 5.48 13.32
N ASP A 339 -19.66 4.71 13.01
CA ASP A 339 -19.47 3.34 13.47
C ASP A 339 -17.97 3.10 13.70
N PRO A 340 -17.44 3.58 14.83
CA PRO A 340 -16.02 3.77 15.03
C PRO A 340 -15.27 2.43 15.16
N PRO A 341 -14.23 2.21 14.34
CA PRO A 341 -13.37 1.03 14.46
C PRO A 341 -12.29 1.16 15.56
N GLY A 342 -12.24 2.28 16.25
CA GLY A 342 -11.31 2.60 17.31
C GLY A 342 -11.67 3.89 18.03
N LEU A 343 -10.75 4.43 18.81
CA LEU A 343 -10.92 5.63 19.64
C LEU A 343 -10.49 6.87 18.87
N PHE A 344 -11.11 8.02 19.14
CA PHE A 344 -10.77 9.29 18.52
C PHE A 344 -10.20 10.26 19.54
N CYS A 345 -9.17 11.00 19.16
CA CYS A 345 -8.63 12.15 19.89
C CYS A 345 -8.23 13.25 18.90
N TYR A 346 -8.24 14.49 19.40
CA TYR A 346 -8.07 15.68 18.57
C TYR A 346 -6.90 16.56 19.01
N ASN A 347 -6.32 16.29 20.18
CA ASN A 347 -5.18 16.98 20.74
C ASN A 347 -4.25 16.00 21.48
N GLU A 348 -3.06 16.47 21.89
CA GLU A 348 -2.05 15.62 22.52
C GLU A 348 -2.45 15.19 23.95
N ASP A 349 -3.24 16.00 24.67
CA ASP A 349 -3.69 15.63 26.03
C ASP A 349 -4.66 14.46 25.98
N ASP A 350 -5.66 14.52 25.11
CA ASP A 350 -6.60 13.41 24.91
C ASP A 350 -5.86 12.17 24.42
N PHE A 351 -4.92 12.33 23.47
CA PHE A 351 -4.11 11.23 22.99
C PHE A 351 -3.32 10.57 24.11
N PHE A 352 -2.66 11.36 24.97
CA PHE A 352 -1.92 10.84 26.11
C PHE A 352 -2.83 10.10 27.12
N GLN A 353 -4.00 10.64 27.42
CA GLN A 353 -4.98 9.97 28.30
C GLN A 353 -5.43 8.62 27.70
N LEU A 354 -5.68 8.55 26.39
CA LEU A 354 -6.02 7.29 25.72
C LEU A 354 -4.91 6.26 25.82
N ILE A 355 -3.65 6.65 25.63
CA ILE A 355 -2.51 5.73 25.80
C ILE A 355 -2.49 5.12 27.20
N LYS A 356 -2.67 5.95 28.24
CA LYS A 356 -2.70 5.48 29.64
C LYS A 356 -3.87 4.51 29.89
N GLN A 357 -5.04 4.85 29.39
CA GLN A 357 -6.23 4.00 29.53
C GLN A 357 -6.05 2.65 28.83
N ILE A 358 -5.57 2.66 27.58
CA ILE A 358 -5.33 1.43 26.81
C ILE A 358 -4.29 0.56 27.49
N LYS A 359 -3.20 1.15 28.01
CA LYS A 359 -2.17 0.39 28.71
C LYS A 359 -2.68 -0.25 29.98
N ASN A 360 -3.59 0.41 30.71
CA ASN A 360 -4.16 -0.09 31.95
C ASN A 360 -5.23 -1.16 31.74
N ASP A 361 -6.02 -1.06 30.67
CA ASP A 361 -7.14 -1.98 30.39
C ASP A 361 -7.21 -2.28 28.89
N TYR A 362 -6.18 -2.99 28.40
CA TYR A 362 -5.95 -3.22 26.96
C TYR A 362 -7.12 -3.90 26.26
N ASP A 363 -7.69 -4.92 26.87
CA ASP A 363 -8.72 -5.77 26.24
C ASP A 363 -10.04 -5.02 26.05
N LYS A 364 -10.36 -4.04 26.90
CA LYS A 364 -11.54 -3.18 26.78
C LYS A 364 -11.57 -2.39 25.47
N PHE A 365 -10.41 -2.07 24.91
CA PHE A 365 -10.26 -1.21 23.74
C PHE A 365 -10.05 -1.96 22.43
N ARG A 366 -10.15 -3.30 22.45
CA ARG A 366 -10.11 -4.11 21.23
C ARG A 366 -11.34 -3.87 20.36
N PRO A 367 -11.20 -3.86 19.04
CA PRO A 367 -12.35 -3.75 18.13
C PRO A 367 -13.27 -4.97 18.28
N SER A 368 -14.57 -4.74 18.21
CA SER A 368 -15.57 -5.82 18.27
C SER A 368 -15.55 -6.66 17.00
N ASP A 369 -15.98 -7.93 17.10
CA ASP A 369 -16.13 -8.82 15.94
C ASP A 369 -17.06 -8.23 14.88
N ARG A 370 -18.11 -7.53 15.26
CA ARG A 370 -19.01 -6.84 14.34
C ARG A 370 -18.26 -5.84 13.45
N ILE A 371 -17.36 -5.05 14.04
CA ILE A 371 -16.54 -4.08 13.31
C ILE A 371 -15.56 -4.79 12.40
N ILE A 372 -14.89 -5.83 12.87
CA ILE A 372 -13.95 -6.59 12.06
C ILE A 372 -14.66 -7.20 10.85
N HIS A 373 -15.79 -7.86 11.04
CA HIS A 373 -16.56 -8.46 9.94
C HIS A 373 -17.22 -7.44 9.00
N LYS A 374 -17.46 -6.20 9.44
CA LYS A 374 -17.88 -5.12 8.54
C LYS A 374 -16.83 -4.84 7.46
N TYR A 375 -15.54 -4.86 7.84
CA TYR A 375 -14.43 -4.52 6.94
C TYR A 375 -13.69 -5.74 6.38
N HIS A 376 -13.86 -6.93 6.96
CA HIS A 376 -13.23 -8.17 6.51
C HIS A 376 -14.24 -9.32 6.44
N LYS A 377 -14.50 -9.81 5.24
CA LYS A 377 -15.31 -11.02 5.01
C LYS A 377 -14.57 -12.28 5.44
N PHE A 378 -13.26 -12.30 5.20
CA PHE A 378 -12.37 -13.43 5.50
C PHE A 378 -11.29 -12.99 6.49
N ILE A 379 -11.09 -13.81 7.53
CA ILE A 379 -10.11 -13.59 8.62
C ILE A 379 -9.31 -14.88 8.79
N ASP A 380 -8.68 -15.33 7.71
CA ASP A 380 -8.11 -16.68 7.62
C ASP A 380 -6.70 -16.75 7.01
N GLY A 381 -6.13 -15.61 6.57
CA GLY A 381 -4.81 -15.56 5.96
C GLY A 381 -4.68 -16.27 4.60
N ASN A 382 -5.79 -16.46 3.88
CA ASN A 382 -5.83 -17.18 2.61
C ASN A 382 -6.18 -16.30 1.40
N SER A 383 -5.86 -15.01 1.46
CA SER A 383 -6.14 -14.08 0.35
C SER A 383 -5.31 -14.41 -0.90
N CYS A 384 -4.06 -14.84 -0.73
CA CYS A 384 -3.19 -15.24 -1.84
C CYS A 384 -3.80 -16.41 -2.63
N GLU A 385 -4.29 -17.44 -1.95
CA GLU A 385 -4.98 -18.58 -2.56
C GLU A 385 -6.22 -18.11 -3.32
N ARG A 386 -7.07 -17.27 -2.70
CA ARG A 386 -8.24 -16.71 -3.37
C ARG A 386 -7.90 -15.90 -4.62
N TYR A 387 -6.79 -15.16 -4.59
CA TYR A 387 -6.29 -14.48 -5.79
C TYR A 387 -5.83 -15.44 -6.86
N PHE A 388 -5.09 -16.49 -6.50
CA PHE A 388 -4.68 -17.54 -7.43
C PHE A 388 -5.90 -18.16 -8.12
N GLN A 389 -6.90 -18.58 -7.35
CA GLN A 389 -8.14 -19.14 -7.88
C GLN A 389 -8.91 -18.14 -8.74
N ALA A 390 -9.07 -16.88 -8.30
CA ALA A 390 -9.77 -15.84 -9.06
C ALA A 390 -9.10 -15.52 -10.41
N ILE A 391 -7.79 -15.76 -10.52
CA ILE A 391 -7.03 -15.58 -11.76
C ILE A 391 -7.13 -16.86 -12.62
N THR A 392 -7.06 -18.05 -12.05
CA THR A 392 -6.99 -19.32 -12.80
C THR A 392 -8.35 -19.90 -13.13
N THR A 393 -9.35 -19.71 -12.28
CA THR A 393 -10.74 -20.19 -12.42
C THR A 393 -11.73 -19.05 -12.24
N PRO A 394 -11.80 -18.09 -13.19
CA PRO A 394 -12.56 -16.84 -13.01
C PRO A 394 -14.07 -17.06 -12.77
N ASP A 395 -14.65 -18.13 -13.28
CA ASP A 395 -16.09 -18.41 -13.19
C ASP A 395 -16.59 -18.74 -11.76
N ASN A 396 -15.69 -19.09 -10.84
CA ASN A 396 -16.05 -19.40 -9.45
C ASN A 396 -16.17 -18.15 -8.54
N TYR A 397 -15.87 -16.98 -9.05
CA TYR A 397 -15.82 -15.71 -8.28
C TYR A 397 -16.60 -14.56 -8.96
N THR A 398 -17.59 -14.90 -9.78
CA THR A 398 -18.54 -13.92 -10.37
C THR A 398 -19.63 -13.53 -9.39
#